data_a8fbd00676bef9e3c9bf4b3035a28053
#
_entry.id   a8fbd00676bef9e3c9bf4b3035a28053
#
_cell.length_a   1.000
_cell.length_b   1.000
_cell.length_c   1.000
_cell.angle_alpha   90.00
_cell.angle_beta   90.00
_cell.angle_gamma   90.00
#
_symmetry.space_group_name_H-M   'P 1'
#
loop_
_entity.id
_entity.type
_entity.pdbx_description
1 polymer ?
#
loop_
_entity_poly.entity_id
_entity_poly.type
_entity_poly.pdbx_seq_one_letter_code
_entity_poly.pdbx_strand_id
1 'polypeptide(L)'
;MKQSKLIKKITTTLDKLKIPYSLNVFYRDCLSPLGYPLLWKLKLTWRGSVVLVEERYHDTSRAPNPQRLQQVNAIKDDYALSHKIPLLLIWDTDSSLISPEWLSRQLDLVITQDF
;
A
#
# COMPACT_ATOMS: atom_id res chain seq x y z
N MET A 1 -3.73 10.52 13.64
CA MET A 1 -2.47 9.85 13.27
C MET A 1 -1.82 10.60 12.12
N LYS A 2 -0.56 10.93 12.24
CA LYS A 2 0.18 11.63 11.17
C LYS A 2 0.40 10.71 9.98
N GLN A 3 0.07 11.18 8.79
CA GLN A 3 0.51 10.50 7.57
C GLN A 3 2.03 10.57 7.45
N SER A 4 2.64 9.51 6.93
CA SER A 4 4.04 9.55 6.57
C SER A 4 4.26 10.53 5.41
N LYS A 5 5.47 11.02 5.28
CA LYS A 5 5.85 11.92 4.16
C LYS A 5 5.66 11.21 2.82
N LEU A 6 5.93 9.92 2.76
CA LEU A 6 5.79 9.12 1.54
C LEU A 6 4.33 9.01 1.12
N ILE A 7 3.45 8.63 2.04
CA ILE A 7 2.00 8.54 1.77
C ILE A 7 1.44 9.91 1.39
N LYS A 8 1.86 10.97 2.06
CA LYS A 8 1.42 12.33 1.72
C LYS A 8 1.81 12.70 0.29
N LYS A 9 3.01 12.33 -0.13
CA LYS A 9 3.48 12.58 -1.50
C LYS A 9 2.66 11.80 -2.52
N ILE A 10 2.31 10.55 -2.20
CA ILE A 10 1.45 9.72 -3.04
C ILE A 10 0.06 10.33 -3.15
N THR A 11 -0.57 10.72 -2.03
CA THR A 11 -1.93 11.29 -2.06
C THR A 11 -1.97 12.62 -2.79
N THR A 12 -0.94 13.45 -2.65
CA THR A 12 -0.82 14.70 -3.40
C THR A 12 -0.77 14.41 -4.91
N THR A 13 -0.03 13.37 -5.30
CA THR A 13 0.06 12.95 -6.71
C THR A 13 -1.28 12.40 -7.21
N LEU A 14 -1.98 11.61 -6.39
CA LEU A 14 -3.32 11.10 -6.73
C LEU A 14 -4.33 12.24 -6.92
N ASP A 15 -4.25 13.28 -6.09
CA ASP A 15 -5.10 14.46 -6.24
C ASP A 15 -4.85 15.15 -7.58
N LYS A 16 -3.59 15.28 -7.98
CA LYS A 16 -3.24 15.86 -9.29
C LYS A 16 -3.79 15.02 -10.45
N LEU A 17 -3.81 13.70 -10.30
CA LEU A 17 -4.33 12.78 -11.31
C LEU A 17 -5.84 12.63 -11.23
N LYS A 18 -6.49 13.24 -10.22
CA LYS A 18 -7.93 13.12 -9.95
C LYS A 18 -8.36 11.66 -9.75
N ILE A 19 -7.51 10.87 -9.08
CA ILE A 19 -7.80 9.47 -8.75
C ILE A 19 -8.45 9.42 -7.37
N PRO A 20 -9.66 8.87 -7.24
CA PRO A 20 -10.30 8.72 -5.94
C PRO A 20 -9.56 7.69 -5.09
N TYR A 21 -9.42 7.97 -3.79
CA TYR A 21 -8.76 7.08 -2.85
C TYR A 21 -9.39 7.19 -1.47
N SER A 22 -9.13 6.18 -0.64
CA SER A 22 -9.53 6.15 0.77
C SER A 22 -8.30 5.86 1.62
N LEU A 23 -8.22 6.51 2.77
CA LEU A 23 -7.16 6.31 3.75
C LEU A 23 -7.68 5.45 4.91
N ASN A 24 -6.77 4.70 5.52
CA ASN A 24 -7.05 3.95 6.76
C ASN A 24 -8.21 2.98 6.60
N VAL A 25 -8.05 2.04 5.69
CA VAL A 25 -9.05 1.03 5.35
C VAL A 25 -8.80 -0.26 6.14
N PHE A 26 -9.88 -0.90 6.59
CA PHE A 26 -9.81 -2.19 7.28
C PHE A 26 -10.66 -3.22 6.54
N TYR A 27 -10.19 -4.47 6.56
CA TYR A 27 -10.99 -5.62 6.13
C TYR A 27 -11.21 -6.52 7.33
N ARG A 28 -12.44 -6.98 7.54
CA ARG A 28 -12.81 -7.78 8.70
C ARG A 28 -12.02 -9.08 8.83
N ASP A 29 -11.66 -9.66 7.71
CA ASP A 29 -10.98 -10.95 7.64
C ASP A 29 -9.47 -10.84 7.46
N CYS A 30 -8.92 -9.63 7.45
CA CYS A 30 -7.48 -9.41 7.42
C CYS A 30 -7.01 -9.05 8.83
N LEU A 31 -6.57 -10.07 9.58
CA LEU A 31 -6.34 -9.95 11.01
C LEU A 31 -4.87 -10.12 11.37
N SER A 32 -4.44 -9.36 12.38
CA SER A 32 -3.13 -9.55 13.01
C SER A 32 -3.07 -10.90 13.74
N PRO A 33 -1.88 -11.36 14.17
CA PRO A 33 -1.77 -12.58 14.97
C PRO A 33 -2.60 -12.55 16.26
N LEU A 34 -2.91 -11.36 16.79
CA LEU A 34 -3.73 -11.19 17.98
C LEU A 34 -5.22 -11.03 17.68
N GLY A 35 -5.62 -11.12 16.40
CA GLY A 35 -7.03 -11.09 16.01
C GLY A 35 -7.61 -9.71 15.77
N TYR A 36 -6.79 -8.67 15.64
CA TYR A 36 -7.25 -7.32 15.33
C TYR A 36 -7.18 -7.05 13.83
N PRO A 37 -8.18 -6.34 13.25
CA PRO A 37 -8.11 -5.95 11.84
C PRO A 37 -6.87 -5.12 11.55
N LEU A 38 -6.16 -5.47 10.48
CA LEU A 38 -4.98 -4.74 10.06
C LEU A 38 -5.36 -3.51 9.27
N LEU A 39 -4.65 -2.42 9.52
CA LEU A 39 -4.87 -1.15 8.85
C LEU A 39 -4.12 -1.13 7.51
N TRP A 40 -4.87 -0.82 6.44
CA TRP A 40 -4.32 -0.52 5.12
C TRP A 40 -4.30 0.99 4.96
N LYS A 41 -3.13 1.55 4.71
CA LYS A 41 -2.98 3.02 4.68
C LYS A 41 -3.70 3.67 3.53
N LEU A 42 -3.75 3.01 2.37
CA LEU A 42 -4.28 3.62 1.16
C LEU A 42 -4.92 2.57 0.26
N LYS A 43 -6.13 2.90 -0.21
CA LYS A 43 -6.87 2.12 -1.20
C LYS A 43 -7.35 3.07 -2.27
N LEU A 44 -7.18 2.70 -3.53
CA LEU A 44 -7.61 3.51 -4.66
C LEU A 44 -8.30 2.67 -5.73
N THR A 45 -8.92 3.34 -6.69
CA THR A 45 -9.46 2.70 -7.88
C THR A 45 -8.71 3.26 -9.09
N TRP A 46 -8.15 2.36 -9.88
CA TRP A 46 -7.43 2.69 -11.10
C TRP A 46 -7.98 1.85 -12.24
N ARG A 47 -8.52 2.51 -13.28
CA ARG A 47 -9.08 1.82 -14.47
C ARG A 47 -10.06 0.70 -14.10
N GLY A 48 -10.93 0.97 -13.13
CA GLY A 48 -11.92 0.00 -12.68
C GLY A 48 -11.42 -1.06 -11.72
N SER A 49 -10.14 -1.07 -11.39
CA SER A 49 -9.56 -2.03 -10.44
C SER A 49 -9.27 -1.37 -9.11
N VAL A 50 -9.62 -2.07 -8.03
CA VAL A 50 -9.20 -1.67 -6.68
C VAL A 50 -7.73 -2.01 -6.52
N VAL A 51 -6.95 -1.06 -6.01
CA VAL A 51 -5.53 -1.25 -5.73
C VAL A 51 -5.27 -0.84 -4.29
N LEU A 52 -4.60 -1.71 -3.55
CA LEU A 52 -4.09 -1.38 -2.22
C LEU A 52 -2.67 -0.89 -2.35
N VAL A 53 -2.35 0.20 -1.64
CA VAL A 53 -1.01 0.79 -1.67
C VAL A 53 -0.43 0.75 -0.28
N GLU A 54 0.77 0.21 -0.15
CA GLU A 54 1.49 0.11 1.10
C GLU A 54 2.89 0.71 0.95
N GLU A 55 3.32 1.43 1.98
CA GLU A 55 4.72 1.82 2.05
C GLU A 55 5.52 0.74 2.76
N ARG A 56 6.72 0.48 2.25
CA ARG A 56 7.63 -0.53 2.79
C ARG A 56 9.02 0.04 2.91
N TYR A 57 9.77 -0.50 3.86
CA TYR A 57 11.14 -0.10 4.13
C TYR A 57 12.08 -1.27 3.88
N HIS A 58 13.20 -1.01 3.22
CA HIS A 58 14.21 -2.04 2.97
C HIS A 58 14.88 -2.45 4.29
N ASP A 59 15.14 -1.49 5.16
CA ASP A 59 15.72 -1.75 6.48
C ASP A 59 14.65 -1.54 7.56
N THR A 60 14.20 -2.65 8.16
CA THR A 60 13.20 -2.62 9.22
C THR A 60 13.81 -2.70 10.63
N SER A 61 15.15 -2.72 10.74
CA SER A 61 15.83 -2.91 12.02
C SER A 61 15.52 -1.81 13.03
N ARG A 62 15.17 -0.60 12.56
CA ARG A 62 14.82 0.55 13.42
C ARG A 62 13.35 0.61 13.79
N ALA A 63 12.53 -0.30 13.29
CA ALA A 63 11.12 -0.35 13.68
C ALA A 63 11.02 -0.74 15.16
N PRO A 64 9.98 -0.25 15.89
CA PRO A 64 9.82 -0.61 17.31
C PRO A 64 9.73 -2.12 17.54
N ASN A 65 9.15 -2.86 16.59
CA ASN A 65 9.09 -4.32 16.63
C ASN A 65 9.27 -4.87 15.21
N PRO A 66 10.54 -5.07 14.76
CA PRO A 66 10.80 -5.52 13.38
C PRO A 66 10.16 -6.86 13.04
N GLN A 67 10.14 -7.82 13.96
CA GLN A 67 9.56 -9.14 13.73
C GLN A 67 8.05 -9.04 13.51
N ARG A 68 7.37 -8.24 14.31
CA ARG A 68 5.92 -8.03 14.16
C ARG A 68 5.62 -7.33 12.84
N LEU A 69 6.41 -6.35 12.46
CA LEU A 69 6.24 -5.65 11.18
C LEU A 69 6.37 -6.63 10.01
N GLN A 70 7.35 -7.52 10.05
CA GLN A 70 7.53 -8.54 9.02
C GLN A 70 6.34 -9.51 8.96
N GLN A 71 5.82 -9.93 10.12
CA GLN A 71 4.63 -10.78 10.18
C GLN A 71 3.40 -10.09 9.60
N VAL A 72 3.18 -8.83 9.96
CA VAL A 72 2.06 -8.04 9.46
C VAL A 72 2.16 -7.87 7.95
N ASN A 73 3.34 -7.58 7.45
CA ASN A 73 3.56 -7.43 6.01
C ASN A 73 3.27 -8.74 5.27
N ALA A 74 3.71 -9.87 5.80
CA ALA A 74 3.45 -11.19 5.22
C ALA A 74 1.95 -11.50 5.18
N ILE A 75 1.21 -11.19 6.25
CA ILE A 75 -0.23 -11.38 6.31
C ILE A 75 -0.93 -10.54 5.25
N LYS A 76 -0.53 -9.28 5.10
CA LYS A 76 -1.12 -8.38 4.09
C LYS A 76 -0.83 -8.87 2.67
N ASP A 77 0.39 -9.31 2.41
CA ASP A 77 0.77 -9.83 1.09
C ASP A 77 -0.07 -11.06 0.74
N ASP A 78 -0.20 -11.99 1.67
CA ASP A 78 -1.02 -13.20 1.49
C ASP A 78 -2.50 -12.86 1.30
N TYR A 79 -3.01 -11.91 2.06
CA TYR A 79 -4.40 -11.47 1.92
C TYR A 79 -4.68 -10.91 0.54
N ALA A 80 -3.84 -9.98 0.08
CA ALA A 80 -4.00 -9.37 -1.23
C ALA A 80 -3.91 -10.43 -2.34
N LEU A 81 -2.96 -11.35 -2.23
CA LEU A 81 -2.77 -12.42 -3.21
C LEU A 81 -3.99 -13.35 -3.26
N SER A 82 -4.46 -13.82 -2.09
CA SER A 82 -5.57 -14.76 -2.02
C SER A 82 -6.90 -14.15 -2.47
N HIS A 83 -7.08 -12.85 -2.29
CA HIS A 83 -8.28 -12.12 -2.73
C HIS A 83 -8.10 -11.50 -4.12
N LYS A 84 -6.97 -11.72 -4.77
CA LYS A 84 -6.64 -11.20 -6.11
C LYS A 84 -6.79 -9.67 -6.19
N ILE A 85 -6.34 -9.00 -5.13
CA ILE A 85 -6.33 -7.54 -5.07
C ILE A 85 -4.92 -7.07 -5.43
N PRO A 86 -4.74 -6.27 -6.49
CA PRO A 86 -3.43 -5.69 -6.77
C PRO A 86 -2.88 -4.92 -5.58
N LEU A 87 -1.64 -5.20 -5.23
CA LEU A 87 -0.94 -4.55 -4.13
C LEU A 87 0.28 -3.81 -4.66
N LEU A 88 0.23 -2.48 -4.59
CA LEU A 88 1.35 -1.64 -5.00
C LEU A 88 2.21 -1.32 -3.77
N LEU A 89 3.45 -1.77 -3.80
CA LEU A 89 4.42 -1.45 -2.75
C LEU A 89 5.23 -0.23 -3.16
N ILE A 90 5.20 0.79 -2.30
CA ILE A 90 6.02 2.00 -2.46
C ILE A 90 7.13 1.91 -1.42
N TRP A 91 8.35 1.81 -1.89
CA TRP A 91 9.50 1.66 -1.02
C TRP A 91 10.03 3.01 -0.57
N ASP A 92 10.68 3.02 0.58
CA ASP A 92 11.31 4.22 1.14
C ASP A 92 12.31 4.87 0.17
N THR A 93 12.92 4.06 -0.71
CA THR A 93 13.87 4.54 -1.72
C THR A 93 13.20 5.15 -2.95
N ASP A 94 11.88 5.03 -3.07
CA ASP A 94 11.12 5.50 -4.24
C ASP A 94 10.73 6.98 -4.15
N SER A 95 10.97 7.64 -3.03
CA SER A 95 10.44 8.99 -2.76
C SER A 95 10.79 9.99 -3.86
N SER A 96 12.02 9.96 -4.38
CA SER A 96 12.46 10.87 -5.43
C SER A 96 11.87 10.56 -6.81
N LEU A 97 11.30 9.36 -6.98
CA LEU A 97 10.73 8.90 -8.26
C LEU A 97 9.26 9.29 -8.41
N ILE A 98 8.58 9.65 -7.31
CA ILE A 98 7.13 9.82 -7.30
C ILE A 98 6.75 11.06 -8.12
N SER A 99 6.04 10.81 -9.21
CA SER A 99 5.45 11.81 -10.10
C SER A 99 4.14 11.24 -10.66
N PRO A 100 3.27 12.07 -11.27
CA PRO A 100 2.08 11.54 -11.92
C PRO A 100 2.38 10.46 -12.95
N GLU A 101 3.40 10.63 -13.77
CA GLU A 101 3.79 9.68 -14.80
C GLU A 101 4.30 8.38 -14.18
N TRP A 102 5.18 8.48 -13.20
CA TRP A 102 5.73 7.31 -12.52
C TRP A 102 4.62 6.51 -11.82
N LEU A 103 3.75 7.20 -11.08
CA LEU A 103 2.68 6.53 -10.34
C LEU A 103 1.69 5.85 -11.29
N SER A 104 1.29 6.52 -12.37
CA SER A 104 0.40 5.93 -13.38
C SER A 104 1.01 4.66 -13.97
N ARG A 105 2.31 4.67 -14.25
CA ARG A 105 3.02 3.50 -14.77
C ARG A 105 3.04 2.36 -13.76
N GLN A 106 3.30 2.66 -12.49
CA GLN A 106 3.30 1.63 -11.44
C GLN A 106 1.91 1.02 -11.27
N LEU A 107 0.87 1.84 -11.31
CA LEU A 107 -0.51 1.36 -11.23
C LEU A 107 -0.86 0.46 -12.41
N ASP A 108 -0.48 0.83 -13.62
CA ASP A 108 -0.69 -0.02 -14.80
C ASP A 108 0.03 -1.36 -14.66
N LEU A 109 1.27 -1.36 -14.17
CA LEU A 109 2.03 -2.59 -13.98
C LEU A 109 1.37 -3.51 -12.97
N VAL A 110 0.91 -2.97 -11.85
CA VAL A 110 0.36 -3.81 -10.77
C VAL A 110 -0.98 -4.43 -11.15
N ILE A 111 -1.83 -3.74 -11.91
CA ILE A 111 -3.14 -4.29 -12.31
C ILE A 111 -3.03 -5.32 -13.43
N THR A 112 -1.90 -5.39 -14.12
CA THR A 112 -1.68 -6.36 -15.21
C THR A 112 -0.94 -7.61 -14.73
N GLN A 113 -0.57 -7.69 -13.45
CA GLN A 113 0.09 -8.88 -12.92
C GLN A 113 -0.87 -10.05 -12.84
N ASP A 114 -0.38 -11.25 -13.18
CA ASP A 114 -1.11 -12.50 -12.98
C ASP A 114 -0.97 -12.95 -11.53
N PHE A 115 -2.08 -13.41 -10.98
CA PHE A 115 -2.11 -13.96 -9.63
C PHE A 115 -2.16 -15.47 -9.63
#